data_4d79bb19d2d2c6b3e5d7976b5fc11350
#
_entry.id   4d79bb19d2d2c6b3e5d7976b5fc11350
#
_cell.length_a   1.000
_cell.length_b   1.000
_cell.length_c   1.000
_cell.angle_alpha   90.00
_cell.angle_beta   90.00
_cell.angle_gamma   90.00
#
_symmetry.space_group_name_H-M   'P 1'
#
loop_
_entity.id
_entity.type
_entity.pdbx_description
1 polymer ?
#
loop_
_entity_poly.entity_id
_entity_poly.type
_entity_poly.pdbx_seq_one_letter_code
_entity_poly.pdbx_strand_id
1 'polypeptide(L)'
;MVSALLFQFVFFPFAEARQRMQRGIAARMEALRTISALSAEYKTFQDDALGTKQRLANREKNFTLFSYLEKAAGESAVKNHIKYMKPSASNALGPFKESLVEMKLEQVTLQQLTGYLQKIESPTEIVSIRRISIQSSKGEAGYLDAVLQVSTLSNE
;
A
#
# COMPACT_ATOMS: atom_id res chain seq x y z
N MET A 1 51.99 11.79 -51.12
CA MET A 1 52.19 12.08 -49.67
C MET A 1 51.25 13.15 -49.15
N VAL A 2 50.99 14.24 -49.85
CA VAL A 2 50.11 15.35 -49.41
C VAL A 2 48.61 14.95 -49.41
N SER A 3 48.18 14.08 -50.34
CA SER A 3 46.80 13.62 -50.47
C SER A 3 46.32 12.78 -49.26
N ALA A 4 47.18 12.01 -48.65
CA ALA A 4 46.84 11.17 -47.47
C ALA A 4 46.61 12.03 -46.19
N LEU A 5 47.33 13.12 -46.05
CA LEU A 5 47.19 14.05 -44.96
C LEU A 5 45.86 14.85 -44.99
N LEU A 6 45.44 15.24 -46.20
CA LEU A 6 44.14 15.93 -46.41
C LEU A 6 42.93 14.99 -46.15
N PHE A 7 43.06 13.72 -46.49
CA PHE A 7 42.03 12.72 -46.21
C PHE A 7 41.83 12.44 -44.73
N GLN A 8 42.94 12.43 -43.98
CA GLN A 8 42.92 12.21 -42.53
C GLN A 8 42.34 13.40 -41.75
N PHE A 9 42.53 14.63 -42.27
CA PHE A 9 42.10 15.86 -41.58
C PHE A 9 40.59 16.14 -41.81
N VAL A 10 40.03 15.67 -42.93
CA VAL A 10 38.59 15.85 -43.27
C VAL A 10 37.72 14.71 -42.72
N PHE A 11 38.23 13.47 -42.72
CA PHE A 11 37.42 12.31 -42.26
C PHE A 11 37.34 12.14 -40.76
N PHE A 12 38.39 12.53 -40.01
CA PHE A 12 38.45 12.36 -38.57
C PHE A 12 37.40 13.20 -37.79
N PRO A 13 37.17 14.49 -38.10
CA PRO A 13 36.19 15.28 -37.37
C PRO A 13 34.72 14.87 -37.66
N PHE A 14 34.45 14.23 -38.82
CA PHE A 14 33.10 13.78 -39.19
C PHE A 14 32.66 12.55 -38.41
N ALA A 15 33.58 11.66 -38.04
CA ALA A 15 33.29 10.48 -37.25
C ALA A 15 32.96 10.83 -35.79
N GLU A 16 33.69 11.79 -35.20
CA GLU A 16 33.46 12.27 -33.84
C GLU A 16 32.14 13.04 -33.69
N ALA A 17 31.76 13.82 -34.68
CA ALA A 17 30.49 14.54 -34.65
C ALA A 17 29.28 13.59 -34.65
N ARG A 18 29.33 12.48 -35.40
CA ARG A 18 28.28 11.44 -35.39
C ARG A 18 28.18 10.72 -34.06
N GLN A 19 29.30 10.40 -33.42
CA GLN A 19 29.32 9.75 -32.11
C GLN A 19 28.78 10.66 -31.00
N ARG A 20 29.09 11.95 -31.03
CA ARG A 20 28.54 12.94 -30.05
C ARG A 20 27.04 13.09 -30.23
N MET A 21 26.53 13.10 -31.44
CA MET A 21 25.10 13.21 -31.72
C MET A 21 24.34 11.96 -31.28
N GLN A 22 24.88 10.76 -31.50
CA GLN A 22 24.29 9.50 -31.06
C GLN A 22 24.27 9.37 -29.51
N ARG A 23 25.33 9.80 -28.83
CA ARG A 23 25.36 9.84 -27.36
C ARG A 23 24.35 10.85 -26.78
N GLY A 24 24.18 12.00 -27.44
CA GLY A 24 23.18 12.98 -27.05
C GLY A 24 21.75 12.49 -27.23
N ILE A 25 21.46 11.71 -28.28
CA ILE A 25 20.14 11.11 -28.51
C ILE A 25 19.87 10.00 -27.49
N ALA A 26 20.84 9.14 -27.20
CA ALA A 26 20.70 8.08 -26.20
C ALA A 26 20.43 8.65 -24.80
N ALA A 27 21.16 9.69 -24.40
CA ALA A 27 20.92 10.35 -23.10
C ALA A 27 19.55 11.03 -23.01
N ARG A 28 19.07 11.62 -24.11
CA ARG A 28 17.73 12.22 -24.15
C ARG A 28 16.62 11.17 -24.19
N MET A 29 16.83 10.02 -24.83
CA MET A 29 15.90 8.90 -24.79
C MET A 29 15.78 8.29 -23.40
N GLU A 30 16.90 8.17 -22.69
CA GLU A 30 16.90 7.67 -21.30
C GLU A 30 16.19 8.66 -20.36
N ALA A 31 16.43 9.95 -20.51
CA ALA A 31 15.69 10.98 -19.75
C ALA A 31 14.18 10.94 -20.03
N LEU A 32 13.77 10.76 -21.29
CA LEU A 32 12.36 10.62 -21.66
C LEU A 32 11.73 9.34 -21.09
N ARG A 33 12.46 8.22 -21.06
CA ARG A 33 12.00 6.98 -20.43
C ARG A 33 11.80 7.17 -18.93
N THR A 34 12.74 7.81 -18.26
CA THR A 34 12.63 8.10 -16.83
C THR A 34 11.44 9.01 -16.52
N ILE A 35 11.24 10.06 -17.31
CA ILE A 35 10.08 10.96 -17.15
C ILE A 35 8.77 10.23 -17.45
N SER A 36 8.72 9.39 -18.47
CA SER A 36 7.50 8.63 -18.81
C SER A 36 7.17 7.59 -17.73
N ALA A 37 8.18 6.91 -17.17
CA ALA A 37 8.00 5.98 -16.05
C ALA A 37 7.50 6.71 -14.80
N LEU A 38 8.10 7.85 -14.45
CA LEU A 38 7.68 8.66 -13.31
C LEU A 38 6.26 9.24 -13.49
N SER A 39 5.92 9.64 -14.72
CA SER A 39 4.57 10.11 -15.07
C SER A 39 3.52 9.00 -15.00
N ALA A 40 3.86 7.78 -15.40
CA ALA A 40 2.98 6.62 -15.26
C ALA A 40 2.76 6.26 -13.78
N GLU A 41 3.82 6.26 -12.98
CA GLU A 41 3.74 6.04 -11.54
C GLU A 41 2.88 7.12 -10.85
N TYR A 42 3.09 8.38 -11.20
CA TYR A 42 2.27 9.49 -10.67
C TYR A 42 0.78 9.36 -11.03
N LYS A 43 0.47 8.91 -12.25
CA LYS A 43 -0.91 8.64 -12.66
C LYS A 43 -1.54 7.52 -11.84
N THR A 44 -0.83 6.42 -11.60
CA THR A 44 -1.37 5.33 -10.78
C THR A 44 -1.66 5.80 -9.36
N PHE A 45 -0.79 6.59 -8.75
CA PHE A 45 -1.05 7.20 -7.44
C PHE A 45 -2.27 8.14 -7.43
N GLN A 46 -2.45 8.93 -8.50
CA GLN A 46 -3.63 9.79 -8.61
C GLN A 46 -4.92 8.98 -8.77
N ASP A 47 -4.91 7.96 -9.61
CA ASP A 47 -6.07 7.10 -9.87
C ASP A 47 -6.46 6.32 -8.60
N ASP A 48 -5.48 5.82 -7.85
CA ASP A 48 -5.69 5.14 -6.57
C ASP A 48 -6.24 6.10 -5.50
N ALA A 49 -5.74 7.32 -5.44
CA ALA A 49 -6.25 8.35 -4.52
C ALA A 49 -7.69 8.77 -4.87
N LEU A 50 -8.01 8.93 -6.16
CA LEU A 50 -9.37 9.22 -6.62
C LEU A 50 -10.32 8.06 -6.33
N GLY A 51 -9.90 6.83 -6.59
CA GLY A 51 -10.66 5.62 -6.27
C GLY A 51 -10.93 5.51 -4.76
N THR A 52 -9.94 5.79 -3.93
CA THR A 52 -10.09 5.82 -2.47
C THR A 52 -11.06 6.91 -2.03
N LYS A 53 -10.96 8.12 -2.59
CA LYS A 53 -11.86 9.23 -2.28
C LYS A 53 -13.31 8.92 -2.64
N GLN A 54 -13.55 8.27 -3.79
CA GLN A 54 -14.88 7.84 -4.21
C GLN A 54 -15.46 6.77 -3.28
N ARG A 55 -14.67 5.78 -2.86
CA ARG A 55 -15.09 4.76 -1.90
C ARG A 55 -15.45 5.38 -0.55
N LEU A 56 -14.64 6.31 -0.06
CA LEU A 56 -14.91 7.05 1.17
C LEU A 56 -16.19 7.88 1.07
N ALA A 57 -16.47 8.49 -0.08
CA ALA A 57 -17.69 9.27 -0.30
C ALA A 57 -18.95 8.39 -0.32
N ASN A 58 -18.83 7.15 -0.78
CA ASN A 58 -19.94 6.19 -0.82
C ASN A 58 -20.12 5.40 0.48
N ARG A 59 -19.20 5.53 1.44
CA ARG A 59 -19.29 4.85 2.74
C ARG A 59 -20.43 5.44 3.57
N GLU A 60 -21.03 4.61 4.41
CA GLU A 60 -22.05 5.07 5.37
C GLU A 60 -21.53 6.22 6.24
N LYS A 61 -22.34 7.28 6.39
CA LYS A 61 -21.95 8.50 7.13
C LYS A 61 -21.61 8.25 8.60
N ASN A 62 -22.15 7.16 9.17
CA ASN A 62 -21.93 6.78 10.58
C ASN A 62 -20.92 5.64 10.73
N PHE A 63 -20.13 5.34 9.70
CA PHE A 63 -19.12 4.30 9.77
C PHE A 63 -18.06 4.64 10.82
N THR A 64 -17.87 3.73 11.75
CA THR A 64 -16.72 3.75 12.65
C THR A 64 -16.00 2.41 12.57
N LEU A 65 -14.67 2.44 12.55
CA LEU A 65 -13.86 1.22 12.53
C LEU A 65 -14.21 0.31 13.71
N PHE A 66 -14.46 0.91 14.88
CA PHE A 66 -14.81 0.18 16.09
C PHE A 66 -16.11 -0.63 15.92
N SER A 67 -17.19 0.03 15.49
CA SER A 67 -18.50 -0.63 15.28
C SER A 67 -18.41 -1.70 14.18
N TYR A 68 -17.64 -1.45 13.14
CA TYR A 68 -17.41 -2.43 12.07
C TYR A 68 -16.73 -3.69 12.59
N LEU A 69 -15.64 -3.54 13.37
CA LEU A 69 -14.91 -4.66 13.96
C LEU A 69 -15.77 -5.43 14.96
N GLU A 70 -16.57 -4.73 15.76
CA GLU A 70 -17.48 -5.36 16.72
C GLU A 70 -18.58 -6.19 16.01
N LYS A 71 -19.17 -5.67 14.94
CA LYS A 71 -20.15 -6.39 14.11
C LYS A 71 -19.54 -7.65 13.51
N ALA A 72 -18.37 -7.52 12.86
CA ALA A 72 -17.64 -8.65 12.28
C ALA A 72 -17.29 -9.72 13.33
N ALA A 73 -16.93 -9.29 14.55
CA ALA A 73 -16.65 -10.20 15.65
C ALA A 73 -17.88 -10.98 16.10
N GLY A 74 -19.05 -10.35 16.13
CA GLY A 74 -20.32 -11.03 16.41
C GLY A 74 -20.64 -12.10 15.36
N GLU A 75 -20.48 -11.76 14.09
CA GLU A 75 -20.76 -12.67 12.97
C GLU A 75 -19.75 -13.83 12.84
N SER A 76 -18.55 -13.68 13.39
CA SER A 76 -17.50 -14.72 13.39
C SER A 76 -17.41 -15.49 14.70
N ALA A 77 -18.35 -15.27 15.62
CA ALA A 77 -18.39 -15.89 16.94
C ALA A 77 -17.11 -15.66 17.79
N VAL A 78 -16.39 -14.54 17.56
CA VAL A 78 -15.21 -14.17 18.33
C VAL A 78 -15.47 -13.03 19.32
N LYS A 79 -16.69 -12.50 19.37
CA LYS A 79 -17.05 -11.37 20.24
C LYS A 79 -16.72 -11.64 21.73
N ASN A 80 -17.00 -12.84 22.21
CA ASN A 80 -16.75 -13.23 23.60
C ASN A 80 -15.26 -13.47 23.90
N HIS A 81 -14.44 -13.52 22.88
CA HIS A 81 -12.99 -13.71 22.97
C HIS A 81 -12.22 -12.38 22.92
N ILE A 82 -12.91 -11.24 22.76
CA ILE A 82 -12.28 -9.93 22.75
C ILE A 82 -11.90 -9.55 24.20
N LYS A 83 -10.60 -9.48 24.45
CA LYS A 83 -10.07 -9.01 25.74
C LYS A 83 -10.12 -7.50 25.84
N TYR A 84 -9.69 -6.82 24.81
CA TYR A 84 -9.80 -5.38 24.67
C TYR A 84 -9.84 -4.96 23.22
N MET A 85 -10.40 -3.78 22.99
CA MET A 85 -10.37 -3.04 21.74
C MET A 85 -10.19 -1.57 22.07
N LYS A 86 -9.14 -0.96 21.56
CA LYS A 86 -8.80 0.43 21.88
C LYS A 86 -8.29 1.18 20.64
N PRO A 87 -8.59 2.49 20.52
CA PRO A 87 -7.97 3.30 19.50
C PRO A 87 -6.45 3.30 19.70
N SER A 88 -5.72 3.22 18.60
CA SER A 88 -4.28 3.39 18.57
C SER A 88 -3.93 4.73 17.89
N ALA A 89 -2.67 5.14 18.02
CA ALA A 89 -2.21 6.37 17.41
C ALA A 89 -2.47 6.36 15.89
N SER A 90 -3.07 7.43 15.40
CA SER A 90 -3.36 7.63 13.99
C SER A 90 -2.32 8.56 13.39
N ASN A 91 -1.83 8.22 12.22
CA ASN A 91 -0.94 9.08 11.44
C ASN A 91 -1.72 9.67 10.26
N ALA A 92 -1.41 10.92 9.90
CA ALA A 92 -1.90 11.48 8.66
C ALA A 92 -1.21 10.77 7.48
N LEU A 93 -1.99 10.25 6.54
CA LEU A 93 -1.50 9.62 5.32
C LEU A 93 -1.89 10.49 4.12
N GLY A 94 -1.08 11.51 3.85
CA GLY A 94 -1.37 12.48 2.80
C GLY A 94 -2.68 13.26 3.06
N PRO A 95 -3.65 13.25 2.12
CA PRO A 95 -4.93 13.96 2.25
C PRO A 95 -5.98 13.21 3.10
N PHE A 96 -5.63 12.04 3.65
CA PHE A 96 -6.53 11.19 4.42
C PHE A 96 -6.08 11.09 5.87
N LYS A 97 -7.04 10.92 6.76
CA LYS A 97 -6.79 10.61 8.16
C LYS A 97 -6.89 9.10 8.36
N GLU A 98 -5.84 8.50 8.88
CA GLU A 98 -5.85 7.07 9.21
C GLU A 98 -6.39 6.89 10.63
N SER A 99 -7.39 6.04 10.80
CA SER A 99 -7.86 5.59 12.12
C SER A 99 -7.35 4.18 12.36
N LEU A 100 -6.75 3.95 13.50
CA LEU A 100 -6.17 2.69 13.91
C LEU A 100 -6.87 2.16 15.17
N VAL A 101 -7.17 0.87 15.17
CA VAL A 101 -7.70 0.16 16.34
C VAL A 101 -6.79 -1.04 16.62
N GLU A 102 -6.32 -1.14 17.85
CA GLU A 102 -5.66 -2.33 18.37
C GLU A 102 -6.66 -3.16 19.17
N MET A 103 -6.70 -4.45 18.87
CA MET A 103 -7.55 -5.40 19.60
C MET A 103 -6.79 -6.66 19.98
N LYS A 104 -7.16 -7.25 21.11
CA LYS A 104 -6.65 -8.53 21.55
C LYS A 104 -7.79 -9.53 21.66
N LEU A 105 -7.58 -10.68 21.05
CA LEU A 105 -8.41 -11.87 21.17
C LEU A 105 -7.69 -12.90 22.04
N GLU A 106 -8.41 -13.57 22.94
CA GLU A 106 -7.88 -14.64 23.76
C GLU A 106 -8.71 -15.92 23.56
N GLN A 107 -8.03 -17.05 23.55
CA GLN A 107 -8.67 -18.38 23.46
C GLN A 107 -9.55 -18.55 22.22
N VAL A 108 -9.11 -18.11 21.05
CA VAL A 108 -9.80 -18.34 19.78
C VAL A 108 -9.26 -19.56 19.07
N THR A 109 -10.10 -20.29 18.36
CA THR A 109 -9.67 -21.36 17.46
C THR A 109 -9.09 -20.77 16.17
N LEU A 110 -8.26 -21.53 15.47
CA LEU A 110 -7.71 -21.10 14.18
C LEU A 110 -8.84 -20.81 13.17
N GLN A 111 -9.92 -21.61 13.17
CA GLN A 111 -11.06 -21.42 12.28
C GLN A 111 -11.80 -20.11 12.56
N GLN A 112 -12.06 -19.80 13.83
CA GLN A 112 -12.67 -18.54 14.25
C GLN A 112 -11.81 -17.34 13.86
N LEU A 113 -10.49 -17.42 14.12
CA LEU A 113 -9.55 -16.35 13.80
C LEU A 113 -9.50 -16.10 12.30
N THR A 114 -9.33 -17.13 11.47
CA THR A 114 -9.28 -16.98 10.00
C THR A 114 -10.60 -16.44 9.43
N GLY A 115 -11.74 -16.95 9.90
CA GLY A 115 -13.06 -16.43 9.50
C GLY A 115 -13.24 -14.94 9.87
N TYR A 116 -12.76 -14.54 11.04
CA TYR A 116 -12.77 -13.14 11.46
C TYR A 116 -11.85 -12.26 10.60
N LEU A 117 -10.61 -12.68 10.38
CA LEU A 117 -9.65 -11.94 9.54
C LEU A 117 -10.19 -11.72 8.13
N GLN A 118 -10.79 -12.75 7.54
CA GLN A 118 -11.38 -12.67 6.21
C GLN A 118 -12.56 -11.69 6.14
N LYS A 119 -13.34 -11.56 7.23
CA LYS A 119 -14.46 -10.63 7.29
C LYS A 119 -14.06 -9.18 7.51
N ILE A 120 -13.04 -8.94 8.31
CA ILE A 120 -12.59 -7.56 8.61
C ILE A 120 -11.82 -6.93 7.47
N GLU A 121 -11.13 -7.72 6.64
CA GLU A 121 -10.44 -7.21 5.49
C GLU A 121 -11.43 -6.90 4.36
N SER A 122 -11.69 -5.61 4.16
CA SER A 122 -12.69 -5.15 3.19
C SER A 122 -12.11 -4.02 2.32
N PRO A 123 -11.87 -4.31 1.04
CA PRO A 123 -11.50 -3.27 0.09
C PRO A 123 -12.59 -2.21 -0.11
N THR A 124 -13.86 -2.58 0.06
CA THR A 124 -15.00 -1.66 -0.10
C THR A 124 -15.04 -0.64 1.03
N GLU A 125 -14.86 -1.08 2.28
CA GLU A 125 -14.85 -0.23 3.46
C GLU A 125 -13.47 0.37 3.74
N ILE A 126 -12.48 0.06 2.91
CA ILE A 126 -11.09 0.51 3.08
C ILE A 126 -10.56 0.13 4.47
N VAL A 127 -10.84 -1.09 4.88
CA VAL A 127 -10.35 -1.67 6.13
C VAL A 127 -9.25 -2.67 5.81
N SER A 128 -8.10 -2.52 6.46
CA SER A 128 -6.94 -3.39 6.27
C SER A 128 -6.26 -3.74 7.60
N ILE A 129 -5.69 -4.93 7.63
CA ILE A 129 -4.90 -5.41 8.77
C ILE A 129 -3.46 -4.91 8.61
N ARG A 130 -2.99 -4.08 9.53
CA ARG A 130 -1.62 -3.54 9.54
C ARG A 130 -0.64 -4.48 10.20
N ARG A 131 -1.07 -5.12 11.28
CA ARG A 131 -0.24 -6.04 12.04
C ARG A 131 -1.09 -7.12 12.65
N ILE A 132 -0.55 -8.33 12.66
CA ILE A 132 -1.09 -9.46 13.39
C ILE A 132 0.05 -10.14 14.16
N SER A 133 -0.19 -10.46 15.43
CA SER A 133 0.69 -11.28 16.25
C SER A 133 -0.14 -12.40 16.85
N ILE A 134 0.24 -13.63 16.59
CA ILE A 134 -0.46 -14.83 17.03
C ILE A 134 0.46 -15.63 17.92
N GLN A 135 -0.07 -16.10 19.06
CA GLN A 135 0.64 -16.94 20.00
C GLN A 135 -0.28 -18.10 20.43
N SER A 136 0.30 -19.22 20.82
CA SER A 136 -0.47 -20.28 21.48
C SER A 136 -1.03 -19.77 22.80
N SER A 137 -2.29 -20.04 23.08
CA SER A 137 -2.89 -19.67 24.35
C SER A 137 -2.24 -20.44 25.49
N LYS A 138 -2.03 -19.77 26.62
CA LYS A 138 -1.43 -20.39 27.79
C LYS A 138 -2.38 -21.32 28.56
N GLY A 139 -3.68 -21.29 28.24
CA GLY A 139 -4.70 -22.03 28.95
C GLY A 139 -4.92 -23.46 28.44
N GLU A 140 -5.26 -23.62 27.19
CA GLU A 140 -5.63 -24.89 26.58
C GLU A 140 -4.92 -25.11 25.23
N ALA A 141 -4.52 -26.35 24.97
CA ALA A 141 -3.91 -26.73 23.69
C ALA A 141 -4.95 -26.59 22.56
N GLY A 142 -4.53 -26.02 21.43
CA GLY A 142 -5.40 -25.81 20.27
C GLY A 142 -6.06 -24.43 20.19
N TYR A 143 -5.94 -23.60 21.23
CA TYR A 143 -6.40 -22.22 21.22
C TYR A 143 -5.26 -21.23 21.00
N LEU A 144 -5.59 -20.08 20.44
CA LEU A 144 -4.68 -19.02 20.07
C LEU A 144 -5.06 -17.71 20.75
N ASP A 145 -4.06 -16.94 21.10
CA ASP A 145 -4.18 -15.54 21.47
C ASP A 145 -3.66 -14.68 20.31
N ALA A 146 -4.41 -13.69 19.90
CA ALA A 146 -4.03 -12.83 18.79
C ALA A 146 -4.13 -11.36 19.15
N VAL A 147 -3.14 -10.57 18.73
CA VAL A 147 -3.17 -9.11 18.78
C VAL A 147 -3.20 -8.59 17.34
N LEU A 148 -4.22 -7.80 17.03
CA LEU A 148 -4.48 -7.25 15.73
C LEU A 148 -4.38 -5.72 15.78
N GLN A 149 -3.76 -5.13 14.76
CA GLN A 149 -3.88 -3.70 14.48
C GLN A 149 -4.56 -3.54 13.14
N VAL A 150 -5.72 -2.93 13.16
CA VAL A 150 -6.57 -2.73 11.99
C VAL A 150 -6.68 -1.24 11.73
N SER A 151 -6.57 -0.86 10.47
CA SER A 151 -6.68 0.54 10.04
C SER A 151 -7.77 0.74 9.00
N THR A 152 -8.27 1.96 8.97
CA THR A 152 -9.13 2.48 7.91
C THR A 152 -8.76 3.93 7.63
N LEU A 153 -9.10 4.38 6.42
CA LEU A 153 -8.98 5.79 6.07
C LEU A 153 -10.31 6.51 6.29
N SER A 154 -10.24 7.78 6.65
CA SER A 154 -11.39 8.68 6.73
C SER A 154 -11.06 10.00 6.03
N ASN A 155 -12.09 10.68 5.50
CA ASN A 155 -11.98 12.09 5.14
C ASN A 155 -11.92 12.92 6.43
N GLU A 156 -11.20 14.04 6.39
CA GLU A 156 -11.29 15.05 7.45
C GLU A 156 -12.70 15.59 7.61
#